data_c25af3c7adce3ca7102ec5a0e1bea992
#
_entry.id   c25af3c7adce3ca7102ec5a0e1bea992
#
_cell.length_a   1.000
_cell.length_b   1.000
_cell.length_c   1.000
_cell.angle_alpha   90.00
_cell.angle_beta   90.00
_cell.angle_gamma   90.00
#
_symmetry.space_group_name_H-M   'P 1'
#
loop_
_entity.id
_entity.type
_entity.pdbx_description
1 polymer ?
#
loop_
_entity_poly.entity_id
_entity_poly.type
_entity_poly.pdbx_seq_one_letter_code
_entity_poly.pdbx_strand_id
1 'polypeptide(L)'
;MPKSRIAKRTAPVTLLPLLAAVGLNAELFRAPAHAAPAPTPGHELFAAGPIRTFKVELTESALATLKKNERAYVPATVTEGGTVFKEAGVHLKGMGSFQPFQQKPSLAVKFDKYTPDQRYLGLSKIFLNNSAQDSTYLAELMSTQMFRDAGLPAARVTQAFVELNGRKLGLYVLIEAMNKDFLRQYFKNAKGNLYEAYLQDIDQQLDLDGGTDDGQADRKRLLEICNISNPAERWSRLPEVLDVDKYLSHCVLEMFVAHTDGYALNRNNYRLYHDPSTDRFTMIPHGLDWGFLNAGAPVQPPPNSIITRAVLGTPEGRKAFRERRSQLFTQLYRLDLFSNRVDKAVANLKTGAHDESEAKQFDDYGREMIRRIAARYQVVSNQLAAPEPQPLRFDAAGVAQLTGWRPLKRSGDAVLDLAQSEGRSVLHIKSAGEGAVASWRLRVSLPAGQFRFTGDARAERLVVDSNDPAAGAGLRISGGKLAGKLTGDAAWTTLEHSFEAAYEGEEKELVCELRARQGEVWFDAQSLRLIRAK
;
A
#
# COMPACT_ATOMS: atom_id res chain seq x y z
N MET A 1 68.25 -54.14 -25.12
CA MET A 1 67.20 -54.12 -24.11
C MET A 1 66.10 -53.15 -24.53
N PRO A 2 65.05 -53.58 -25.15
CA PRO A 2 63.91 -52.70 -25.30
C PRO A 2 62.62 -53.31 -24.72
N LYS A 3 61.80 -52.46 -24.09
CA LYS A 3 60.51 -52.78 -23.55
C LYS A 3 59.43 -52.67 -24.62
N SER A 4 58.70 -53.75 -24.82
CA SER A 4 57.52 -53.83 -25.70
C SER A 4 56.35 -53.09 -25.12
N ARG A 5 55.70 -52.23 -25.91
CA ARG A 5 54.40 -51.63 -25.64
C ARG A 5 53.31 -52.43 -26.37
N ILE A 6 52.39 -53.02 -25.57
CA ILE A 6 51.16 -53.62 -26.07
C ILE A 6 50.07 -52.55 -26.12
N ALA A 7 49.63 -52.22 -27.34
CA ALA A 7 48.46 -51.33 -27.52
C ALA A 7 47.17 -52.16 -27.54
N LYS A 8 46.26 -51.88 -26.62
CA LYS A 8 44.89 -52.39 -26.68
C LYS A 8 44.03 -51.49 -27.57
N ARG A 9 43.56 -52.06 -28.67
CA ARG A 9 42.53 -51.49 -29.54
C ARG A 9 41.17 -51.78 -28.91
N THR A 10 40.40 -50.72 -28.59
CA THR A 10 38.98 -50.81 -28.32
C THR A 10 38.21 -50.30 -29.56
N ALA A 11 37.34 -51.14 -30.12
CA ALA A 11 36.46 -50.80 -31.21
C ALA A 11 35.23 -50.04 -30.68
N PRO A 12 34.67 -49.08 -31.45
CA PRO A 12 33.43 -48.41 -31.03
C PRO A 12 32.22 -49.25 -31.45
N VAL A 13 31.31 -49.47 -30.46
CA VAL A 13 30.00 -50.06 -30.70
C VAL A 13 29.08 -48.94 -31.18
N THR A 14 28.64 -49.05 -32.42
CA THR A 14 27.64 -48.15 -33.03
C THR A 14 26.26 -48.67 -32.66
N LEU A 15 25.52 -47.94 -31.80
CA LEU A 15 24.08 -48.15 -31.57
C LEU A 15 23.31 -47.34 -32.62
N LEU A 16 22.60 -48.02 -33.51
CA LEU A 16 21.53 -47.42 -34.32
C LEU A 16 20.27 -47.24 -33.46
N PRO A 17 19.63 -46.09 -33.46
CA PRO A 17 18.28 -46.00 -32.91
C PRO A 17 17.24 -46.41 -33.95
N LEU A 18 16.43 -47.41 -33.60
CA LEU A 18 15.23 -47.81 -34.32
C LEU A 18 14.17 -46.70 -34.12
N LEU A 19 13.94 -45.84 -35.11
CA LEU A 19 12.80 -44.92 -35.15
C LEU A 19 11.55 -45.69 -35.56
N ALA A 20 10.75 -46.07 -34.58
CA ALA A 20 9.36 -46.51 -34.82
C ALA A 20 8.51 -45.29 -35.11
N ALA A 21 8.10 -45.13 -36.37
CA ALA A 21 7.13 -44.12 -36.79
C ALA A 21 5.74 -44.50 -36.23
N VAL A 22 5.35 -43.90 -35.11
CA VAL A 22 3.95 -43.88 -34.65
C VAL A 22 3.32 -42.65 -35.33
N GLY A 23 2.54 -42.90 -36.39
CA GLY A 23 1.68 -41.88 -36.98
C GLY A 23 0.56 -41.52 -35.98
N LEU A 24 0.76 -40.46 -35.21
CA LEU A 24 -0.31 -39.83 -34.46
C LEU A 24 -1.10 -38.92 -35.42
N ASN A 25 -2.35 -39.30 -35.66
CA ASN A 25 -3.36 -38.45 -36.30
C ASN A 25 -3.49 -37.12 -35.52
N ALA A 26 -2.96 -36.03 -36.07
CA ALA A 26 -3.02 -34.67 -35.48
C ALA A 26 -4.37 -33.98 -35.60
N GLU A 27 -5.43 -34.70 -35.95
CA GLU A 27 -6.77 -34.12 -36.18
C GLU A 27 -7.75 -34.22 -35.01
N LEU A 28 -7.39 -34.83 -33.87
CA LEU A 28 -8.35 -35.12 -32.80
C LEU A 28 -8.30 -34.19 -31.57
N PHE A 29 -7.48 -33.14 -31.59
CA PHE A 29 -7.46 -32.12 -30.52
C PHE A 29 -7.55 -30.69 -31.06
N ARG A 30 -8.47 -30.41 -31.96
CA ARG A 30 -9.00 -29.06 -32.09
C ARG A 30 -10.00 -28.86 -30.94
N ALA A 31 -9.52 -28.33 -29.81
CA ALA A 31 -10.40 -27.72 -28.83
C ALA A 31 -11.28 -26.70 -29.57
N PRO A 32 -12.61 -26.66 -29.35
CA PRO A 32 -13.46 -25.66 -29.97
C PRO A 32 -12.85 -24.30 -29.65
N ALA A 33 -12.66 -23.47 -30.68
CA ALA A 33 -12.20 -22.10 -30.52
C ALA A 33 -13.23 -21.42 -29.61
N HIS A 34 -12.93 -21.33 -28.31
CA HIS A 34 -13.72 -20.55 -27.41
C HIS A 34 -13.65 -19.13 -27.96
N ALA A 35 -14.80 -18.59 -28.36
CA ALA A 35 -14.91 -17.19 -28.69
C ALA A 35 -14.25 -16.39 -27.57
N ALA A 36 -13.35 -15.48 -27.91
CA ALA A 36 -12.71 -14.61 -26.92
C ALA A 36 -13.81 -14.01 -26.04
N PRO A 37 -13.69 -14.05 -24.72
CA PRO A 37 -14.72 -13.50 -23.84
C PRO A 37 -14.99 -12.05 -24.26
N ALA A 38 -16.25 -11.64 -24.28
CA ALA A 38 -16.65 -10.29 -24.64
C ALA A 38 -15.84 -9.29 -23.78
N PRO A 39 -15.33 -8.20 -24.38
CA PRO A 39 -14.53 -7.24 -23.65
C PRO A 39 -15.34 -6.68 -22.46
N THR A 40 -14.69 -6.57 -21.30
CA THR A 40 -15.32 -6.03 -20.09
C THR A 40 -15.76 -4.59 -20.30
N PRO A 41 -16.88 -4.13 -19.70
CA PRO A 41 -17.31 -2.75 -19.78
C PRO A 41 -16.14 -1.77 -19.51
N GLY A 42 -16.01 -0.74 -20.35
CA GLY A 42 -14.92 0.24 -20.24
C GLY A 42 -13.53 -0.24 -20.68
N HIS A 43 -13.40 -1.43 -21.29
CA HIS A 43 -12.09 -1.92 -21.75
C HIS A 43 -11.34 -0.89 -22.59
N GLU A 44 -12.01 -0.24 -23.54
CA GLU A 44 -11.42 0.79 -24.41
C GLU A 44 -10.95 2.03 -23.64
N LEU A 45 -11.64 2.39 -22.55
CA LEU A 45 -11.29 3.55 -21.74
C LEU A 45 -9.96 3.35 -21.00
N PHE A 46 -9.72 2.13 -20.52
CA PHE A 46 -8.55 1.79 -19.71
C PHE A 46 -7.44 1.12 -20.53
N ALA A 47 -7.64 0.89 -21.82
CA ALA A 47 -6.60 0.47 -22.74
C ALA A 47 -5.64 1.63 -23.04
N ALA A 48 -4.43 1.30 -23.50
CA ALA A 48 -3.52 2.33 -24.01
C ALA A 48 -4.15 3.02 -25.23
N GLY A 49 -4.18 4.34 -25.23
CA GLY A 49 -4.77 5.13 -26.29
C GLY A 49 -4.70 6.64 -25.99
N PRO A 50 -5.15 7.52 -26.89
CA PRO A 50 -5.10 8.96 -26.68
C PRO A 50 -5.85 9.35 -25.39
N ILE A 51 -5.31 10.32 -24.68
CA ILE A 51 -5.97 10.88 -23.49
C ILE A 51 -7.31 11.49 -23.88
N ARG A 52 -8.35 11.16 -23.11
CA ARG A 52 -9.72 11.63 -23.34
C ARG A 52 -9.97 12.95 -22.63
N THR A 53 -10.88 13.76 -23.19
CA THR A 53 -11.31 15.02 -22.60
C THR A 53 -12.80 14.95 -22.28
N PHE A 54 -13.16 15.10 -21.02
CA PHE A 54 -14.54 15.17 -20.55
C PHE A 54 -14.95 16.63 -20.37
N LYS A 55 -15.97 17.06 -21.10
CA LYS A 55 -16.62 18.35 -20.91
C LYS A 55 -17.89 18.12 -20.09
N VAL A 56 -17.98 18.79 -18.95
CA VAL A 56 -19.10 18.70 -18.02
C VAL A 56 -19.77 20.06 -17.94
N GLU A 57 -21.05 20.12 -18.29
CA GLU A 57 -21.85 21.34 -18.30
C GLU A 57 -23.00 21.20 -17.30
N LEU A 58 -23.06 22.14 -16.37
CA LEU A 58 -24.06 22.26 -15.33
C LEU A 58 -24.88 23.53 -15.51
N THR A 59 -26.20 23.41 -15.38
CA THR A 59 -27.10 24.57 -15.42
C THR A 59 -26.96 25.41 -14.14
N GLU A 60 -27.44 26.66 -14.15
CA GLU A 60 -27.47 27.52 -12.97
C GLU A 60 -28.25 26.90 -11.79
N SER A 61 -29.34 26.18 -12.05
CA SER A 61 -30.10 25.47 -11.01
C SER A 61 -29.33 24.30 -10.41
N ALA A 62 -28.58 23.54 -11.24
CA ALA A 62 -27.68 22.48 -10.79
C ALA A 62 -26.57 23.05 -9.89
N LEU A 63 -25.95 24.16 -10.29
CA LEU A 63 -24.94 24.85 -9.49
C LEU A 63 -25.50 25.37 -8.17
N ALA A 64 -26.73 25.93 -8.16
CA ALA A 64 -27.38 26.37 -6.93
C ALA A 64 -27.64 25.19 -5.96
N THR A 65 -27.98 24.00 -6.48
CA THR A 65 -28.15 22.79 -5.69
C THR A 65 -26.81 22.33 -5.10
N LEU A 66 -25.74 22.26 -5.90
CA LEU A 66 -24.40 21.88 -5.43
C LEU A 66 -23.84 22.84 -4.37
N LYS A 67 -24.15 24.15 -4.46
CA LYS A 67 -23.77 25.13 -3.42
C LYS A 67 -24.42 24.84 -2.07
N LYS A 68 -25.62 24.25 -2.06
CA LYS A 68 -26.35 23.89 -0.83
C LYS A 68 -25.95 22.51 -0.31
N ASN A 69 -25.72 21.56 -1.22
CA ASN A 69 -25.31 20.20 -0.90
C ASN A 69 -24.39 19.66 -2.00
N GLU A 70 -23.11 19.71 -1.77
CA GLU A 70 -22.05 19.32 -2.71
C GLU A 70 -22.09 17.83 -3.06
N ARG A 71 -22.71 17.00 -2.22
CA ARG A 71 -22.86 15.56 -2.40
C ARG A 71 -24.17 15.16 -3.11
N ALA A 72 -25.06 16.11 -3.35
CA ALA A 72 -26.27 15.84 -4.11
C ALA A 72 -25.95 15.60 -5.60
N TYR A 73 -26.51 14.55 -6.18
CA TYR A 73 -26.50 14.42 -7.62
C TYR A 73 -27.33 15.50 -8.28
N VAL A 74 -26.76 16.15 -9.27
CA VAL A 74 -27.44 17.12 -10.12
C VAL A 74 -27.36 16.69 -11.59
N PRO A 75 -28.34 17.01 -12.44
CA PRO A 75 -28.28 16.74 -13.86
C PRO A 75 -27.17 17.56 -14.53
N ALA A 76 -26.46 16.93 -15.44
CA ALA A 76 -25.37 17.51 -16.22
C ALA A 76 -25.41 16.99 -17.66
N THR A 77 -24.87 17.78 -18.59
CA THR A 77 -24.48 17.29 -19.90
C THR A 77 -23.00 16.95 -19.88
N VAL A 78 -22.67 15.72 -20.22
CA VAL A 78 -21.28 15.25 -20.31
C VAL A 78 -20.95 14.92 -21.75
N THR A 79 -19.88 15.50 -22.29
CA THR A 79 -19.43 15.25 -23.67
C THR A 79 -18.03 14.68 -23.69
N GLU A 80 -17.82 13.59 -24.43
CA GLU A 80 -16.52 12.98 -24.70
C GLU A 80 -16.45 12.43 -26.11
N GLY A 81 -15.37 12.70 -26.85
CA GLY A 81 -15.16 12.21 -28.23
C GLY A 81 -16.28 12.53 -29.21
N GLY A 82 -17.00 13.64 -28.99
CA GLY A 82 -18.19 14.05 -29.79
C GLY A 82 -19.51 13.37 -29.36
N THR A 83 -19.47 12.38 -28.45
CA THR A 83 -20.67 11.76 -27.86
C THR A 83 -21.18 12.60 -26.70
N VAL A 84 -22.50 12.88 -26.73
CA VAL A 84 -23.17 13.72 -25.71
C VAL A 84 -24.08 12.86 -24.84
N PHE A 85 -23.85 12.89 -23.55
CA PHE A 85 -24.64 12.23 -22.50
C PHE A 85 -25.45 13.29 -21.77
N LYS A 86 -26.71 13.43 -22.15
CA LYS A 86 -27.64 14.34 -21.47
C LYS A 86 -28.16 13.72 -20.19
N GLU A 87 -28.50 14.57 -19.21
CA GLU A 87 -29.09 14.12 -17.95
C GLU A 87 -28.22 13.06 -17.21
N ALA A 88 -26.88 13.13 -17.34
CA ALA A 88 -25.98 12.40 -16.47
C ALA A 88 -26.01 13.01 -15.07
N GLY A 89 -25.90 12.18 -14.04
CA GLY A 89 -25.80 12.67 -12.67
C GLY A 89 -24.36 13.03 -12.30
N VAL A 90 -24.15 14.24 -11.80
CA VAL A 90 -22.82 14.66 -11.31
C VAL A 90 -22.94 15.15 -9.87
N HIS A 91 -21.96 14.82 -9.02
CA HIS A 91 -21.76 15.44 -7.70
C HIS A 91 -20.27 15.64 -7.41
N LEU A 92 -19.96 16.54 -6.47
CA LEU A 92 -18.59 16.72 -6.00
C LEU A 92 -18.20 15.60 -5.02
N LYS A 93 -16.94 15.18 -5.05
CA LYS A 93 -16.42 14.12 -4.17
C LYS A 93 -15.08 14.51 -3.54
N GLY A 94 -14.57 13.62 -2.68
CA GLY A 94 -13.34 13.80 -1.92
C GLY A 94 -13.64 14.15 -0.45
N MET A 95 -12.77 13.74 0.46
CA MET A 95 -12.76 14.16 1.87
C MET A 95 -11.54 15.05 2.08
N GLY A 96 -10.36 14.51 2.34
CA GLY A 96 -9.12 15.29 2.46
C GLY A 96 -8.66 15.99 1.18
N SER A 97 -9.11 15.51 0.01
CA SER A 97 -8.83 16.11 -1.32
C SER A 97 -9.97 17.00 -1.85
N PHE A 98 -10.98 17.28 -1.01
CA PHE A 98 -12.13 18.07 -1.45
C PHE A 98 -11.73 19.49 -1.88
N GLN A 99 -12.25 19.91 -3.04
CA GLN A 99 -12.17 21.27 -3.53
C GLN A 99 -13.56 21.72 -4.02
N PRO A 100 -13.97 22.96 -3.72
CA PRO A 100 -15.26 23.46 -4.15
C PRO A 100 -15.32 23.67 -5.68
N PHE A 101 -16.53 23.80 -6.21
CA PHE A 101 -16.78 23.96 -7.65
C PHE A 101 -15.92 25.04 -8.32
N GLN A 102 -15.63 26.14 -7.63
CA GLN A 102 -14.86 27.28 -8.15
C GLN A 102 -13.36 26.95 -8.35
N GLN A 103 -12.87 25.91 -7.73
CA GLN A 103 -11.48 25.45 -7.82
C GLN A 103 -11.38 24.26 -8.82
N LYS A 104 -10.72 23.23 -8.44
CA LYS A 104 -10.52 21.98 -9.21
C LYS A 104 -11.20 20.80 -8.49
N PRO A 105 -12.56 20.70 -8.49
CA PRO A 105 -13.26 19.69 -7.74
C PRO A 105 -13.06 18.29 -8.32
N SER A 106 -13.02 17.26 -7.47
CA SER A 106 -13.20 15.89 -7.91
C SER A 106 -14.69 15.63 -8.19
N LEU A 107 -14.99 14.88 -9.25
CA LEU A 107 -16.35 14.62 -9.72
C LEU A 107 -16.66 13.12 -9.70
N ALA A 108 -17.87 12.77 -9.30
CA ALA A 108 -18.48 11.49 -9.60
C ALA A 108 -19.50 11.70 -10.73
N VAL A 109 -19.32 10.97 -11.83
CA VAL A 109 -20.21 11.03 -13.00
C VAL A 109 -20.95 9.70 -13.09
N LYS A 110 -22.29 9.74 -12.92
CA LYS A 110 -23.19 8.60 -13.05
C LYS A 110 -24.07 8.79 -14.27
N PHE A 111 -23.77 8.07 -15.34
CA PHE A 111 -24.41 8.24 -16.64
C PHE A 111 -25.91 7.86 -16.63
N ASP A 112 -26.28 6.84 -15.86
CA ASP A 112 -27.65 6.34 -15.76
C ASP A 112 -28.48 6.95 -14.62
N LYS A 113 -28.05 8.10 -14.06
CA LYS A 113 -28.73 8.67 -12.86
C LYS A 113 -30.14 9.17 -13.18
N TYR A 114 -30.28 9.91 -14.28
CA TYR A 114 -31.54 10.51 -14.71
C TYR A 114 -32.03 9.98 -16.06
N THR A 115 -31.16 9.31 -16.82
CA THR A 115 -31.47 8.60 -18.05
C THR A 115 -31.21 7.12 -17.88
N PRO A 116 -32.23 6.28 -17.66
CA PRO A 116 -32.05 4.84 -17.46
C PRO A 116 -31.21 4.20 -18.58
N ASP A 117 -30.39 3.24 -18.24
CA ASP A 117 -29.52 2.46 -19.14
C ASP A 117 -28.48 3.25 -19.95
N GLN A 118 -28.37 4.58 -19.74
CA GLN A 118 -27.32 5.37 -20.37
C GLN A 118 -25.94 4.95 -19.82
N ARG A 119 -25.00 4.65 -20.74
CA ARG A 119 -23.68 4.15 -20.39
C ARG A 119 -22.60 4.75 -21.26
N TYR A 120 -21.44 4.98 -20.64
CA TYR A 120 -20.21 5.39 -21.32
C TYR A 120 -19.30 4.18 -21.50
N LEU A 121 -19.12 3.72 -22.74
CA LEU A 121 -18.36 2.51 -23.06
C LEU A 121 -18.76 1.30 -22.18
N GLY A 122 -20.06 1.16 -21.90
CA GLY A 122 -20.60 0.10 -21.05
C GLY A 122 -20.56 0.38 -19.54
N LEU A 123 -19.92 1.45 -19.09
CA LEU A 123 -19.86 1.86 -17.68
C LEU A 123 -21.03 2.76 -17.31
N SER A 124 -21.64 2.49 -16.15
CA SER A 124 -22.69 3.35 -15.58
C SER A 124 -22.14 4.54 -14.79
N LYS A 125 -20.90 4.43 -14.25
CA LYS A 125 -20.31 5.45 -13.37
C LYS A 125 -18.79 5.47 -13.49
N ILE A 126 -18.20 6.66 -13.46
CA ILE A 126 -16.75 6.90 -13.34
C ILE A 126 -16.47 7.98 -12.28
N PHE A 127 -15.23 8.01 -11.81
CA PHE A 127 -14.72 9.10 -10.98
C PHE A 127 -13.62 9.87 -11.70
N LEU A 128 -13.66 11.19 -11.57
CA LEU A 128 -12.64 12.11 -12.05
C LEU A 128 -12.02 12.78 -10.82
N ASN A 129 -10.87 12.26 -10.37
CA ASN A 129 -10.17 12.75 -9.19
C ASN A 129 -9.20 13.86 -9.56
N ASN A 130 -9.22 14.96 -8.81
CA ASN A 130 -8.39 16.14 -9.03
C ASN A 130 -6.90 15.93 -8.74
N SER A 131 -6.52 14.80 -8.15
CA SER A 131 -5.16 14.45 -7.75
C SER A 131 -4.49 15.49 -6.82
N ALA A 132 -5.27 16.14 -5.95
CA ALA A 132 -4.75 17.17 -5.05
C ALA A 132 -3.64 16.66 -4.11
N GLN A 133 -3.56 15.37 -3.87
CA GLN A 133 -2.62 14.72 -2.96
C GLN A 133 -1.45 14.01 -3.68
N ASP A 134 -1.54 13.83 -5.01
CA ASP A 134 -0.45 13.28 -5.83
C ASP A 134 -0.11 14.22 -6.98
N SER A 135 1.01 14.91 -6.86
CA SER A 135 1.50 15.84 -7.89
C SER A 135 1.93 15.15 -9.20
N THR A 136 2.04 13.82 -9.20
CA THR A 136 2.46 13.06 -10.39
C THR A 136 1.28 12.58 -11.24
N TYR A 137 0.08 12.50 -10.68
CA TYR A 137 -1.10 11.88 -11.32
C TYR A 137 -0.92 10.39 -11.67
N LEU A 138 0.10 9.72 -11.13
CA LEU A 138 0.48 8.35 -11.49
C LEU A 138 0.39 7.39 -10.31
N ALA A 139 0.34 7.85 -9.06
CA ALA A 139 0.39 7.00 -7.87
C ALA A 139 -0.79 6.01 -7.82
N GLU A 140 -2.02 6.48 -8.04
CA GLU A 140 -3.21 5.63 -8.07
C GLU A 140 -3.10 4.56 -9.18
N LEU A 141 -2.65 4.95 -10.38
CA LEU A 141 -2.46 4.04 -11.51
C LEU A 141 -1.45 2.94 -11.20
N MET A 142 -0.26 3.31 -10.68
CA MET A 142 0.82 2.36 -10.39
C MET A 142 0.42 1.43 -9.25
N SER A 143 -0.23 1.96 -8.22
CA SER A 143 -0.65 1.21 -7.04
C SER A 143 -1.77 0.22 -7.38
N THR A 144 -2.87 0.67 -7.98
CA THR A 144 -3.99 -0.22 -8.34
C THR A 144 -3.57 -1.31 -9.32
N GLN A 145 -2.66 -1.00 -10.25
CA GLN A 145 -2.17 -2.00 -11.19
C GLN A 145 -1.39 -3.12 -10.48
N MET A 146 -0.65 -2.81 -9.42
CA MET A 146 0.07 -3.84 -8.64
C MET A 146 -0.90 -4.80 -7.95
N PHE A 147 -2.03 -4.30 -7.42
CA PHE A 147 -3.10 -5.15 -6.87
C PHE A 147 -3.74 -6.04 -7.95
N ARG A 148 -4.02 -5.48 -9.13
CA ARG A 148 -4.58 -6.23 -10.27
C ARG A 148 -3.64 -7.33 -10.76
N ASP A 149 -2.34 -7.06 -10.83
CA ASP A 149 -1.31 -8.04 -11.21
C ASP A 149 -1.22 -9.21 -10.21
N ALA A 150 -1.55 -8.96 -8.95
CA ALA A 150 -1.68 -10.01 -7.93
C ALA A 150 -3.01 -10.80 -8.02
N GLY A 151 -3.87 -10.50 -8.98
CA GLY A 151 -5.18 -11.13 -9.13
C GLY A 151 -6.23 -10.64 -8.12
N LEU A 152 -5.98 -9.50 -7.47
CA LEU A 152 -6.95 -8.91 -6.54
C LEU A 152 -7.92 -7.97 -7.26
N PRO A 153 -9.16 -7.87 -6.78
CA PRO A 153 -10.09 -6.88 -7.27
C PRO A 153 -9.57 -5.48 -6.91
N ALA A 154 -9.29 -4.67 -7.94
CA ALA A 154 -8.92 -3.27 -7.80
C ALA A 154 -9.39 -2.48 -9.02
N ALA A 155 -9.76 -1.23 -8.83
CA ALA A 155 -10.27 -0.36 -9.88
C ALA A 155 -9.26 -0.21 -11.03
N ARG A 156 -9.75 -0.12 -12.25
CA ARG A 156 -8.94 0.35 -13.39
C ARG A 156 -8.77 1.85 -13.29
N VAL A 157 -7.60 2.33 -13.65
CA VAL A 157 -7.23 3.75 -13.56
C VAL A 157 -6.59 4.19 -14.87
N THR A 158 -6.89 5.39 -15.29
CA THR A 158 -6.23 6.10 -16.39
C THR A 158 -6.29 7.61 -16.09
N GLN A 159 -5.84 8.45 -17.01
CA GLN A 159 -5.94 9.90 -16.88
C GLN A 159 -6.93 10.46 -17.92
N ALA A 160 -7.45 11.66 -17.63
CA ALA A 160 -8.30 12.40 -18.54
C ALA A 160 -8.13 13.91 -18.32
N PHE A 161 -8.37 14.72 -19.34
CA PHE A 161 -8.56 16.15 -19.18
C PHE A 161 -10.03 16.45 -18.85
N VAL A 162 -10.26 17.47 -18.05
CA VAL A 162 -11.61 17.90 -17.66
C VAL A 162 -11.81 19.37 -17.97
N GLU A 163 -12.93 19.66 -18.58
CA GLU A 163 -13.48 21.00 -18.78
C GLU A 163 -14.83 21.07 -18.03
N LEU A 164 -15.02 22.07 -17.18
CA LEU A 164 -16.21 22.24 -16.36
C LEU A 164 -16.82 23.64 -16.59
N ASN A 165 -18.02 23.69 -17.20
CA ASN A 165 -18.69 24.92 -17.62
C ASN A 165 -17.74 25.86 -18.40
N GLY A 166 -17.05 25.35 -19.43
CA GLY A 166 -16.10 26.09 -20.26
C GLY A 166 -14.73 26.35 -19.61
N ARG A 167 -14.53 26.06 -18.30
CA ARG A 167 -13.24 26.18 -17.61
C ARG A 167 -12.39 24.94 -17.84
N LYS A 168 -11.23 25.07 -18.45
CA LYS A 168 -10.24 24.00 -18.57
C LYS A 168 -9.60 23.76 -17.23
N LEU A 169 -9.89 22.63 -16.59
CA LEU A 169 -9.36 22.26 -15.28
C LEU A 169 -8.08 21.42 -15.37
N GLY A 170 -7.66 21.04 -16.59
CA GLY A 170 -6.44 20.28 -16.83
C GLY A 170 -6.58 18.78 -16.51
N LEU A 171 -5.48 18.16 -16.14
CA LEU A 171 -5.35 16.73 -15.94
C LEU A 171 -6.06 16.23 -14.67
N TYR A 172 -6.75 15.09 -14.79
CA TYR A 172 -7.42 14.35 -13.72
C TYR A 172 -7.00 12.88 -13.74
N VAL A 173 -7.11 12.20 -12.61
CA VAL A 173 -7.06 10.75 -12.54
C VAL A 173 -8.47 10.20 -12.68
N LEU A 174 -8.71 9.42 -13.74
CA LEU A 174 -9.98 8.76 -14.01
C LEU A 174 -9.96 7.35 -13.42
N ILE A 175 -10.93 7.08 -12.55
CA ILE A 175 -11.01 5.82 -11.78
C ILE A 175 -12.34 5.13 -12.09
N GLU A 176 -12.28 3.82 -12.32
CA GLU A 176 -13.44 2.95 -12.40
C GLU A 176 -14.24 2.96 -11.11
N ALA A 177 -15.56 3.14 -11.20
CA ALA A 177 -16.40 3.05 -10.01
C ALA A 177 -16.58 1.59 -9.58
N MET A 178 -16.39 1.33 -8.27
CA MET A 178 -16.56 0.00 -7.67
C MET A 178 -18.04 -0.30 -7.43
N ASN A 179 -18.78 -0.51 -8.51
CA ASN A 179 -20.21 -0.83 -8.51
C ASN A 179 -20.45 -2.26 -9.03
N LYS A 180 -21.69 -2.59 -9.38
CA LYS A 180 -22.03 -3.90 -9.94
C LYS A 180 -21.27 -4.25 -11.23
N ASP A 181 -20.93 -3.24 -12.07
CA ASP A 181 -20.17 -3.48 -13.31
C ASP A 181 -18.73 -3.90 -12.99
N PHE A 182 -18.12 -3.28 -11.97
CA PHE A 182 -16.83 -3.68 -11.43
C PHE A 182 -16.89 -5.07 -10.77
N LEU A 183 -17.86 -5.31 -9.89
CA LEU A 183 -17.97 -6.58 -9.16
C LEU A 183 -18.12 -7.79 -10.11
N ARG A 184 -18.86 -7.64 -11.22
CA ARG A 184 -19.01 -8.71 -12.23
C ARG A 184 -17.69 -9.15 -12.89
N GLN A 185 -16.65 -8.33 -12.84
CA GLN A 185 -15.35 -8.69 -13.40
C GLN A 185 -14.58 -9.67 -12.51
N TYR A 186 -14.86 -9.67 -11.20
CA TYR A 186 -14.10 -10.43 -10.20
C TYR A 186 -14.91 -11.50 -9.47
N PHE A 187 -16.23 -11.37 -9.44
CA PHE A 187 -17.11 -12.24 -8.66
C PHE A 187 -18.23 -12.82 -9.53
N LYS A 188 -18.54 -14.09 -9.29
CA LYS A 188 -19.64 -14.79 -9.98
C LYS A 188 -21.00 -14.18 -9.65
N ASN A 189 -21.14 -13.68 -8.44
CA ASN A 189 -22.35 -13.02 -7.96
C ASN A 189 -22.02 -11.59 -7.51
N ALA A 190 -22.55 -10.59 -8.22
CA ALA A 190 -22.36 -9.18 -7.91
C ALA A 190 -23.52 -8.57 -7.09
N LYS A 191 -24.30 -9.41 -6.39
CA LYS A 191 -25.46 -8.99 -5.57
C LYS A 191 -25.19 -9.01 -4.07
N GLY A 192 -23.95 -9.34 -3.67
CA GLY A 192 -23.53 -9.33 -2.27
C GLY A 192 -23.42 -7.92 -1.70
N ASN A 193 -23.20 -7.85 -0.39
CA ASN A 193 -23.03 -6.60 0.31
C ASN A 193 -21.64 -6.01 0.04
N LEU A 194 -21.62 -4.76 -0.39
CA LEU A 194 -20.42 -3.95 -0.58
C LEU A 194 -20.42 -2.83 0.44
N TYR A 195 -19.48 -2.90 1.37
CA TYR A 195 -19.30 -1.92 2.44
C TYR A 195 -18.17 -0.95 2.09
N GLU A 196 -18.37 0.32 2.43
CA GLU A 196 -17.36 1.38 2.42
C GLU A 196 -17.14 1.88 3.84
N ALA A 197 -15.90 2.21 4.18
CA ALA A 197 -15.55 2.71 5.50
C ALA A 197 -14.69 3.97 5.40
N TYR A 198 -14.92 4.90 6.30
CA TYR A 198 -14.13 6.10 6.48
C TYR A 198 -13.63 6.19 7.93
N LEU A 199 -12.34 5.90 8.13
CA LEU A 199 -11.68 5.85 9.45
C LEU A 199 -12.41 4.94 10.46
N GLN A 200 -13.05 3.88 9.97
CA GLN A 200 -13.84 2.93 10.74
C GLN A 200 -13.27 1.52 10.54
N ASP A 201 -13.50 0.64 11.53
CA ASP A 201 -13.20 -0.78 11.40
C ASP A 201 -14.50 -1.61 11.45
N ILE A 202 -14.39 -2.91 11.30
CA ILE A 202 -15.52 -3.85 11.22
C ILE A 202 -16.31 -3.98 12.53
N ASP A 203 -15.88 -3.40 13.63
CA ASP A 203 -16.64 -3.30 14.88
C ASP A 203 -17.71 -2.21 14.86
N GLN A 204 -17.66 -1.32 13.89
CA GLN A 204 -18.63 -0.24 13.69
C GLN A 204 -19.58 -0.55 12.54
N GLN A 205 -20.71 0.13 12.48
CA GLN A 205 -21.59 0.08 11.33
C GLN A 205 -20.90 0.77 10.15
N LEU A 206 -20.81 0.06 9.01
CA LEU A 206 -20.19 0.56 7.79
C LEU A 206 -21.25 1.04 6.79
N ASP A 207 -20.89 1.97 5.92
CA ASP A 207 -21.77 2.42 4.86
C ASP A 207 -21.99 1.30 3.82
N LEU A 208 -23.24 1.02 3.48
CA LEU A 208 -23.61 0.02 2.47
C LEU A 208 -23.74 0.69 1.10
N ASP A 209 -22.73 0.51 0.24
CA ASP A 209 -22.71 1.04 -1.14
C ASP A 209 -23.42 0.10 -2.16
N GLY A 210 -23.75 -1.11 -1.76
CA GLY A 210 -24.48 -2.08 -2.56
C GLY A 210 -24.85 -3.34 -1.80
N GLY A 211 -25.91 -4.03 -2.21
CA GLY A 211 -26.43 -5.23 -1.56
C GLY A 211 -27.77 -5.00 -0.87
N THR A 212 -28.02 -5.73 0.20
CA THR A 212 -29.25 -5.66 1.00
C THR A 212 -28.89 -5.42 2.45
N ASP A 213 -29.50 -4.41 3.05
CA ASP A 213 -29.35 -4.12 4.49
C ASP A 213 -30.18 -5.11 5.31
N ASP A 214 -29.49 -6.02 6.00
CA ASP A 214 -30.04 -7.01 6.93
C ASP A 214 -29.53 -6.76 8.37
N GLY A 215 -29.14 -5.54 8.68
CA GLY A 215 -28.48 -5.18 9.93
C GLY A 215 -27.01 -5.59 9.96
N GLN A 216 -26.39 -5.84 8.79
CA GLN A 216 -24.99 -6.21 8.61
C GLN A 216 -24.62 -7.51 9.36
N ALA A 217 -25.47 -8.54 9.25
CA ALA A 217 -25.27 -9.82 9.93
C ALA A 217 -23.98 -10.53 9.47
N ASP A 218 -23.65 -10.46 8.18
CA ASP A 218 -22.40 -10.96 7.60
C ASP A 218 -21.17 -10.29 8.20
N ARG A 219 -21.14 -8.96 8.31
CA ARG A 219 -20.05 -8.20 8.96
C ARG A 219 -19.92 -8.56 10.46
N LYS A 220 -21.05 -8.71 11.16
CA LYS A 220 -21.03 -9.11 12.58
C LYS A 220 -20.43 -10.49 12.76
N ARG A 221 -20.75 -11.45 11.86
CA ARG A 221 -20.15 -12.80 11.87
C ARG A 221 -18.64 -12.74 11.62
N LEU A 222 -18.16 -11.89 10.68
CA LEU A 222 -16.72 -11.65 10.49
C LEU A 222 -16.07 -11.13 11.77
N LEU A 223 -16.68 -10.15 12.43
CA LEU A 223 -16.18 -9.58 13.68
C LEU A 223 -16.11 -10.63 14.80
N GLU A 224 -17.14 -11.47 14.94
CA GLU A 224 -17.17 -12.55 15.95
C GLU A 224 -15.99 -13.50 15.77
N ILE A 225 -15.73 -13.97 14.55
CA ILE A 225 -14.61 -14.87 14.27
C ILE A 225 -13.27 -14.17 14.47
N CYS A 226 -13.12 -12.91 14.06
CA CYS A 226 -11.89 -12.13 14.30
C CYS A 226 -11.59 -11.95 15.79
N ASN A 227 -12.59 -11.96 16.67
CA ASN A 227 -12.45 -11.76 18.10
C ASN A 227 -12.32 -13.07 18.91
N ILE A 228 -12.28 -14.26 18.28
CA ILE A 228 -12.00 -15.51 18.97
C ILE A 228 -10.64 -15.40 19.67
N SER A 229 -10.62 -15.61 20.98
CA SER A 229 -9.42 -15.40 21.80
C SER A 229 -8.34 -16.47 21.55
N ASN A 230 -8.75 -17.74 21.32
CA ASN A 230 -7.81 -18.82 21.00
C ASN A 230 -7.24 -18.65 19.58
N PRO A 231 -5.92 -18.43 19.39
CA PRO A 231 -5.35 -18.19 18.08
C PRO A 231 -5.51 -19.37 17.09
N ALA A 232 -5.40 -20.61 17.57
CA ALA A 232 -5.52 -21.79 16.70
C ALA A 232 -6.97 -21.96 16.21
N GLU A 233 -7.95 -21.78 17.11
CA GLU A 233 -9.37 -21.80 16.76
C GLU A 233 -9.70 -20.66 15.79
N ARG A 234 -9.25 -19.42 16.08
CA ARG A 234 -9.45 -18.27 15.21
C ARG A 234 -8.90 -18.53 13.81
N TRP A 235 -7.67 -19.02 13.70
CA TRP A 235 -7.04 -19.33 12.41
C TRP A 235 -7.83 -20.37 11.62
N SER A 236 -8.30 -21.43 12.27
CA SER A 236 -9.08 -22.48 11.62
C SER A 236 -10.44 -21.98 11.09
N ARG A 237 -11.04 -20.97 11.74
CA ARG A 237 -12.35 -20.44 11.41
C ARG A 237 -12.34 -19.21 10.49
N LEU A 238 -11.23 -18.47 10.42
CA LEU A 238 -11.11 -17.30 9.53
C LEU A 238 -11.52 -17.61 8.07
N PRO A 239 -11.15 -18.77 7.47
CA PRO A 239 -11.55 -19.09 6.10
C PRO A 239 -13.07 -19.34 5.90
N GLU A 240 -13.86 -19.44 6.98
CA GLU A 240 -15.32 -19.52 6.87
C GLU A 240 -15.95 -18.21 6.40
N VAL A 241 -15.31 -17.06 6.72
CA VAL A 241 -15.86 -15.72 6.53
C VAL A 241 -14.95 -14.77 5.74
N LEU A 242 -13.70 -15.11 5.55
CA LEU A 242 -12.70 -14.26 4.89
C LEU A 242 -11.93 -15.06 3.83
N ASP A 243 -11.74 -14.50 2.65
CA ASP A 243 -10.76 -14.98 1.69
C ASP A 243 -9.35 -14.62 2.21
N VAL A 244 -8.81 -15.48 3.07
CA VAL A 244 -7.55 -15.25 3.79
C VAL A 244 -6.39 -15.06 2.83
N ASP A 245 -6.35 -15.79 1.73
CA ASP A 245 -5.29 -15.69 0.71
C ASP A 245 -5.29 -14.32 0.02
N LYS A 246 -6.47 -13.84 -0.39
CA LYS A 246 -6.59 -12.49 -0.96
C LYS A 246 -6.31 -11.42 0.09
N TYR A 247 -6.74 -11.63 1.35
CA TYR A 247 -6.45 -10.68 2.42
C TYR A 247 -4.95 -10.56 2.69
N LEU A 248 -4.21 -11.66 2.76
CA LEU A 248 -2.76 -11.65 2.93
C LEU A 248 -2.08 -10.90 1.78
N SER A 249 -2.51 -11.14 0.54
CA SER A 249 -1.99 -10.44 -0.64
C SER A 249 -2.31 -8.95 -0.58
N HIS A 250 -3.53 -8.57 -0.22
CA HIS A 250 -3.95 -7.18 -0.03
C HIS A 250 -3.07 -6.48 1.01
N CYS A 251 -2.91 -7.08 2.18
CA CYS A 251 -2.12 -6.53 3.28
C CYS A 251 -0.64 -6.34 2.89
N VAL A 252 -0.05 -7.30 2.17
CA VAL A 252 1.32 -7.19 1.64
C VAL A 252 1.42 -6.02 0.65
N LEU A 253 0.47 -5.89 -0.26
CA LEU A 253 0.51 -4.85 -1.29
C LEU A 253 0.26 -3.45 -0.73
N GLU A 254 -0.61 -3.28 0.27
CA GLU A 254 -0.72 -2.02 1.02
C GLU A 254 0.65 -1.59 1.57
N MET A 255 1.39 -2.55 2.16
CA MET A 255 2.74 -2.27 2.65
C MET A 255 3.71 -1.96 1.51
N PHE A 256 3.65 -2.68 0.39
CA PHE A 256 4.57 -2.48 -0.73
C PHE A 256 4.41 -1.11 -1.39
N VAL A 257 3.19 -0.68 -1.63
CA VAL A 257 2.92 0.64 -2.20
C VAL A 257 2.95 1.76 -1.16
N ALA A 258 3.24 1.44 0.11
CA ALA A 258 3.24 2.41 1.22
C ALA A 258 1.89 3.13 1.37
N HIS A 259 0.78 2.40 1.26
CA HIS A 259 -0.57 2.96 1.43
C HIS A 259 -0.84 3.31 2.90
N THR A 260 -0.26 4.44 3.34
CA THR A 260 -0.29 4.84 4.76
C THR A 260 -1.69 5.20 5.25
N ASP A 261 -2.60 5.48 4.35
CA ASP A 261 -4.02 5.76 4.62
C ASP A 261 -4.94 4.56 4.30
N GLY A 262 -4.36 3.36 4.17
CA GLY A 262 -5.09 2.12 3.91
C GLY A 262 -5.64 1.45 5.17
N TYR A 263 -6.25 0.27 4.99
CA TYR A 263 -6.90 -0.46 6.08
C TYR A 263 -5.92 -0.88 7.18
N ALA A 264 -4.81 -1.51 6.82
CA ALA A 264 -3.90 -2.08 7.80
C ALA A 264 -3.23 -1.04 8.70
N LEU A 265 -3.01 0.18 8.20
CA LEU A 265 -2.37 1.27 8.93
C LEU A 265 -3.35 2.24 9.58
N ASN A 266 -4.43 2.59 8.90
CA ASN A 266 -5.33 3.68 9.30
C ASN A 266 -6.82 3.33 9.31
N ARG A 267 -7.21 2.10 8.99
CA ARG A 267 -8.64 1.65 8.91
C ARG A 267 -9.46 2.55 7.99
N ASN A 268 -8.85 2.97 6.88
CA ASN A 268 -9.41 3.89 5.89
C ASN A 268 -9.19 3.34 4.48
N ASN A 269 -9.81 3.95 3.49
CA ASN A 269 -9.60 3.68 2.07
C ASN A 269 -9.64 2.19 1.70
N TYR A 270 -10.66 1.49 2.19
CA TYR A 270 -10.94 0.10 1.83
C TYR A 270 -12.43 -0.11 1.59
N ARG A 271 -12.74 -1.16 0.85
CA ARG A 271 -14.08 -1.70 0.73
C ARG A 271 -14.05 -3.17 1.09
N LEU A 272 -15.15 -3.66 1.64
CA LEU A 272 -15.36 -5.08 1.92
C LEU A 272 -16.53 -5.57 1.07
N TYR A 273 -16.28 -6.60 0.27
CA TYR A 273 -17.32 -7.27 -0.49
C TYR A 273 -17.59 -8.66 0.09
N HIS A 274 -18.81 -8.89 0.56
CA HIS A 274 -19.30 -10.20 0.95
C HIS A 274 -19.82 -10.92 -0.29
N ASP A 275 -19.09 -11.92 -0.78
CA ASP A 275 -19.47 -12.71 -1.96
C ASP A 275 -20.46 -13.82 -1.54
N PRO A 276 -21.75 -13.74 -1.92
CA PRO A 276 -22.73 -14.75 -1.55
C PRO A 276 -22.48 -16.12 -2.21
N SER A 277 -21.58 -16.21 -3.21
CA SER A 277 -21.21 -17.49 -3.81
C SER A 277 -20.26 -18.31 -2.94
N THR A 278 -19.50 -17.66 -2.06
CA THR A 278 -18.49 -18.29 -1.20
C THR A 278 -18.74 -18.07 0.28
N ASP A 279 -19.67 -17.20 0.64
CA ASP A 279 -19.96 -16.72 2.00
C ASP A 279 -18.74 -16.08 2.68
N ARG A 280 -17.87 -15.41 1.88
CA ARG A 280 -16.61 -14.85 2.35
C ARG A 280 -16.46 -13.39 1.96
N PHE A 281 -15.79 -12.66 2.82
CA PHE A 281 -15.36 -11.31 2.52
C PHE A 281 -14.08 -11.28 1.69
N THR A 282 -14.05 -10.37 0.73
CA THR A 282 -12.85 -9.96 -0.01
C THR A 282 -12.64 -8.47 0.20
N MET A 283 -11.43 -8.07 0.60
CA MET A 283 -11.05 -6.68 0.72
C MET A 283 -10.62 -6.09 -0.63
N ILE A 284 -11.07 -4.87 -0.91
CA ILE A 284 -10.81 -4.15 -2.16
C ILE A 284 -10.13 -2.83 -1.79
N PRO A 285 -8.94 -2.51 -2.35
CA PRO A 285 -8.24 -1.26 -2.07
C PRO A 285 -8.97 -0.07 -2.69
N HIS A 286 -8.88 1.09 -2.04
CA HIS A 286 -9.46 2.34 -2.48
C HIS A 286 -8.54 3.51 -2.12
N GLY A 287 -8.61 4.65 -2.85
CA GLY A 287 -7.89 5.87 -2.51
C GLY A 287 -6.36 5.69 -2.42
N LEU A 288 -5.75 5.12 -3.46
CA LEU A 288 -4.32 4.80 -3.49
C LEU A 288 -3.44 5.96 -4.00
N ASP A 289 -3.95 7.18 -3.99
CA ASP A 289 -3.24 8.40 -4.45
C ASP A 289 -2.04 8.80 -3.57
N TRP A 290 -1.94 8.27 -2.33
CA TRP A 290 -0.74 8.36 -1.49
C TRP A 290 0.27 7.22 -1.74
N GLY A 291 0.01 6.36 -2.71
CA GLY A 291 0.93 5.27 -3.05
C GLY A 291 2.33 5.77 -3.34
N PHE A 292 3.33 5.09 -2.79
CA PHE A 292 4.77 5.38 -2.91
C PHE A 292 5.23 6.75 -2.36
N LEU A 293 4.33 7.56 -1.77
CA LEU A 293 4.69 8.89 -1.27
C LEU A 293 5.66 8.81 -0.07
N ASN A 294 5.43 7.89 0.86
CA ASN A 294 6.27 7.68 2.02
C ASN A 294 7.12 6.41 1.89
N ALA A 295 8.28 6.53 1.25
CA ALA A 295 9.18 5.38 1.09
C ALA A 295 9.55 4.71 2.43
N GLY A 296 9.60 5.46 3.53
CA GLY A 296 9.94 4.96 4.87
C GLY A 296 8.78 4.34 5.65
N ALA A 297 7.59 4.20 5.05
CA ALA A 297 6.44 3.56 5.70
C ALA A 297 6.75 2.12 6.13
N PRO A 298 6.06 1.57 7.15
CA PRO A 298 6.24 0.19 7.58
C PRO A 298 6.10 -0.81 6.41
N VAL A 299 6.87 -1.90 6.45
CA VAL A 299 6.74 -3.05 5.53
C VAL A 299 6.03 -4.22 6.23
N GLN A 300 5.97 -4.18 7.56
CA GLN A 300 5.17 -5.05 8.40
C GLN A 300 3.95 -4.25 8.88
N PRO A 301 2.72 -4.73 8.64
CA PRO A 301 1.53 -4.04 9.13
C PRO A 301 1.46 -4.11 10.65
N PRO A 302 1.18 -2.99 11.33
CA PRO A 302 0.92 -2.99 12.75
C PRO A 302 -0.46 -3.62 13.04
N PRO A 303 -0.73 -4.08 14.27
CA PRO A 303 -2.00 -4.69 14.64
C PRO A 303 -3.11 -3.65 14.90
N ASN A 304 -3.15 -2.59 14.10
CA ASN A 304 -4.06 -1.46 14.32
C ASN A 304 -5.50 -1.76 13.92
N SER A 305 -5.67 -2.66 12.95
CA SER A 305 -6.99 -3.04 12.43
C SER A 305 -7.37 -4.46 12.87
N ILE A 306 -8.67 -4.71 13.02
CA ILE A 306 -9.20 -5.94 13.61
C ILE A 306 -8.84 -7.16 12.77
N ILE A 307 -9.06 -7.12 11.45
CA ILE A 307 -8.74 -8.26 10.58
C ILE A 307 -7.22 -8.48 10.54
N THR A 308 -6.40 -7.43 10.46
CA THR A 308 -4.93 -7.57 10.50
C THR A 308 -4.48 -8.26 11.79
N ARG A 309 -5.01 -7.81 12.94
CA ARG A 309 -4.72 -8.40 14.24
C ARG A 309 -5.22 -9.85 14.34
N ALA A 310 -6.41 -10.13 13.80
CA ALA A 310 -6.97 -11.48 13.80
C ALA A 310 -6.10 -12.47 13.02
N VAL A 311 -5.62 -12.08 11.84
CA VAL A 311 -4.77 -12.90 10.97
C VAL A 311 -3.35 -12.99 11.51
N LEU A 312 -2.68 -11.85 11.72
CA LEU A 312 -1.26 -11.83 12.12
C LEU A 312 -1.05 -12.12 13.61
N GLY A 313 -2.11 -12.09 14.42
CA GLY A 313 -2.09 -12.56 15.80
C GLY A 313 -1.97 -14.08 15.94
N THR A 314 -1.88 -14.83 14.82
CA THR A 314 -1.65 -16.27 14.81
C THR A 314 -0.26 -16.61 14.26
N PRO A 315 0.44 -17.64 14.75
CA PRO A 315 1.72 -18.06 14.20
C PRO A 315 1.63 -18.42 12.72
N GLU A 316 0.56 -19.11 12.32
CA GLU A 316 0.28 -19.54 10.96
C GLU A 316 0.07 -18.34 10.03
N GLY A 317 -0.71 -17.37 10.48
CA GLY A 317 -0.97 -16.14 9.71
C GLY A 317 0.30 -15.31 9.50
N ARG A 318 1.16 -15.19 10.51
CA ARG A 318 2.48 -14.53 10.37
C ARG A 318 3.38 -15.27 9.39
N LYS A 319 3.42 -16.61 9.46
CA LYS A 319 4.18 -17.43 8.51
C LYS A 319 3.65 -17.22 7.08
N ALA A 320 2.34 -17.36 6.88
CA ALA A 320 1.70 -17.17 5.59
C ALA A 320 1.93 -15.75 5.02
N PHE A 321 1.88 -14.72 5.87
CA PHE A 321 2.18 -13.34 5.47
C PHE A 321 3.64 -13.19 4.99
N ARG A 322 4.63 -13.77 5.69
CA ARG A 322 6.04 -13.70 5.28
C ARG A 322 6.28 -14.41 3.95
N GLU A 323 5.70 -15.60 3.78
CA GLU A 323 5.79 -16.36 2.53
C GLU A 323 5.15 -15.58 1.36
N ARG A 324 3.95 -15.04 1.58
CA ARG A 324 3.24 -14.23 0.58
C ARG A 324 4.01 -12.95 0.23
N ARG A 325 4.60 -12.29 1.21
CA ARG A 325 5.43 -11.11 1.03
C ARG A 325 6.65 -11.39 0.16
N SER A 326 7.38 -12.47 0.42
CA SER A 326 8.52 -12.88 -0.40
C SER A 326 8.12 -13.25 -1.82
N GLN A 327 7.03 -13.97 -1.97
CA GLN A 327 6.47 -14.36 -3.27
C GLN A 327 6.10 -13.14 -4.12
N LEU A 328 5.27 -12.24 -3.58
CA LEU A 328 4.80 -11.05 -4.31
C LEU A 328 5.93 -10.07 -4.60
N PHE A 329 6.93 -9.94 -3.73
CA PHE A 329 8.10 -9.13 -4.00
C PHE A 329 8.85 -9.61 -5.25
N THR A 330 9.15 -10.90 -5.31
CA THR A 330 9.86 -11.50 -6.46
C THR A 330 9.04 -11.42 -7.74
N GLN A 331 7.73 -11.61 -7.66
CA GLN A 331 6.87 -11.66 -8.84
C GLN A 331 6.51 -10.28 -9.38
N LEU A 332 6.21 -9.32 -8.51
CA LEU A 332 5.55 -8.08 -8.89
C LEU A 332 6.38 -6.81 -8.66
N TYR A 333 7.29 -6.80 -7.65
CA TYR A 333 8.05 -5.59 -7.36
C TYR A 333 9.30 -5.49 -8.24
N ARG A 334 9.09 -5.35 -9.54
CA ARG A 334 10.14 -5.29 -10.56
C ARG A 334 10.24 -3.87 -11.09
N LEU A 335 11.39 -3.22 -10.90
CA LEU A 335 11.62 -1.83 -11.30
C LEU A 335 11.51 -1.63 -12.81
N ASP A 336 11.94 -2.62 -13.61
CA ASP A 336 11.81 -2.61 -15.08
C ASP A 336 10.34 -2.57 -15.53
N LEU A 337 9.46 -3.34 -14.88
CA LEU A 337 8.02 -3.31 -15.16
C LEU A 337 7.39 -1.96 -14.80
N PHE A 338 7.77 -1.40 -13.65
CA PHE A 338 7.29 -0.09 -13.24
C PHE A 338 7.77 1.01 -14.20
N SER A 339 9.07 1.02 -14.57
CA SER A 339 9.59 1.98 -15.55
C SER A 339 8.83 1.91 -16.86
N ASN A 340 8.65 0.72 -17.42
CA ASN A 340 7.87 0.54 -18.66
C ASN A 340 6.42 1.04 -18.55
N ARG A 341 5.78 0.88 -17.39
CA ARG A 341 4.40 1.37 -17.16
C ARG A 341 4.35 2.89 -17.05
N VAL A 342 5.28 3.46 -16.31
CA VAL A 342 5.39 4.92 -16.16
C VAL A 342 5.68 5.55 -17.52
N ASP A 343 6.63 5.00 -18.30
CA ASP A 343 6.97 5.51 -19.63
C ASP A 343 5.75 5.46 -20.57
N LYS A 344 4.97 4.37 -20.56
CA LYS A 344 3.73 4.25 -21.33
C LYS A 344 2.69 5.27 -20.88
N ALA A 345 2.52 5.46 -19.57
CA ALA A 345 1.59 6.44 -19.04
C ALA A 345 1.99 7.87 -19.43
N VAL A 346 3.28 8.22 -19.31
CA VAL A 346 3.81 9.51 -19.73
C VAL A 346 3.66 9.72 -21.25
N ALA A 347 4.00 8.72 -22.05
CA ALA A 347 3.82 8.79 -23.50
C ALA A 347 2.33 9.04 -23.86
N ASN A 348 1.42 8.40 -23.14
CA ASN A 348 -0.01 8.63 -23.31
C ASN A 348 -0.42 10.05 -22.90
N LEU A 349 0.07 10.56 -21.76
CA LEU A 349 -0.16 11.95 -21.32
C LEU A 349 0.27 12.96 -22.39
N LYS A 350 1.43 12.73 -23.01
CA LYS A 350 1.97 13.62 -24.06
C LYS A 350 1.10 13.70 -25.29
N THR A 351 0.26 12.70 -25.59
CA THR A 351 -0.67 12.78 -26.73
C THR A 351 -1.71 13.88 -26.58
N GLY A 352 -1.96 14.33 -25.36
CA GLY A 352 -2.91 15.40 -25.05
C GLY A 352 -2.25 16.69 -24.59
N ALA A 353 -0.92 16.80 -24.61
CA ALA A 353 -0.21 18.02 -24.21
C ALA A 353 -0.54 19.17 -25.16
N HIS A 354 -0.80 20.35 -24.59
CA HIS A 354 -1.12 21.55 -25.35
C HIS A 354 0.12 22.20 -25.97
N ASP A 355 1.29 22.03 -25.32
CA ASP A 355 2.56 22.60 -25.73
C ASP A 355 3.75 21.77 -25.17
N GLU A 356 4.97 22.17 -25.56
CA GLU A 356 6.21 21.52 -25.09
C GLU A 356 6.44 21.63 -23.57
N SER A 357 5.96 22.71 -22.96
CA SER A 357 6.11 22.93 -21.50
C SER A 357 5.27 21.90 -20.74
N GLU A 358 4.03 21.66 -21.15
CA GLU A 358 3.17 20.63 -20.54
C GLU A 358 3.72 19.23 -20.82
N ALA A 359 4.21 18.96 -22.04
CA ALA A 359 4.86 17.68 -22.35
C ALA A 359 6.07 17.42 -21.45
N LYS A 360 6.89 18.43 -21.18
CA LYS A 360 8.03 18.35 -20.25
C LYS A 360 7.56 18.12 -18.81
N GLN A 361 6.47 18.76 -18.39
CA GLN A 361 5.88 18.54 -17.07
C GLN A 361 5.45 17.07 -16.88
N PHE A 362 4.92 16.43 -17.91
CA PHE A 362 4.57 14.99 -17.86
C PHE A 362 5.81 14.11 -17.73
N ASP A 363 6.93 14.47 -18.35
CA ASP A 363 8.22 13.79 -18.12
C ASP A 363 8.69 13.93 -16.66
N ASP A 364 8.50 15.13 -16.05
CA ASP A 364 8.83 15.36 -14.64
C ASP A 364 7.97 14.48 -13.72
N TYR A 365 6.67 14.31 -14.01
CA TYR A 365 5.79 13.39 -13.28
C TYR A 365 6.30 11.96 -13.33
N GLY A 366 6.71 11.49 -14.52
CA GLY A 366 7.27 10.16 -14.69
C GLY A 366 8.55 9.96 -13.90
N ARG A 367 9.50 10.90 -13.99
CA ARG A 367 10.76 10.85 -13.24
C ARG A 367 10.53 10.80 -11.74
N GLU A 368 9.64 11.64 -11.23
CA GLU A 368 9.32 11.67 -9.80
C GLU A 368 8.66 10.35 -9.36
N MET A 369 7.75 9.79 -10.14
CA MET A 369 7.11 8.52 -9.82
C MET A 369 8.12 7.36 -9.77
N ILE A 370 9.01 7.27 -10.76
CA ILE A 370 10.08 6.25 -10.77
C ILE A 370 10.98 6.42 -9.54
N ARG A 371 11.36 7.65 -9.19
CA ARG A 371 12.16 7.94 -8.00
C ARG A 371 11.49 7.45 -6.71
N ARG A 372 10.17 7.70 -6.54
CA ARG A 372 9.39 7.23 -5.39
C ARG A 372 9.34 5.70 -5.32
N ILE A 373 9.05 5.05 -6.43
CA ILE A 373 8.98 3.59 -6.53
C ILE A 373 10.35 2.96 -6.19
N ALA A 374 11.45 3.50 -6.74
CA ALA A 374 12.80 3.00 -6.48
C ALA A 374 13.19 3.19 -5.01
N ALA A 375 12.88 4.34 -4.41
CA ALA A 375 13.12 4.58 -2.99
C ALA A 375 12.35 3.58 -2.11
N ARG A 376 11.08 3.30 -2.44
CA ARG A 376 10.28 2.31 -1.72
C ARG A 376 10.80 0.89 -1.92
N TYR A 377 11.16 0.52 -3.15
CA TYR A 377 11.77 -0.77 -3.46
C TYR A 377 12.98 -1.05 -2.56
N GLN A 378 13.86 -0.06 -2.41
CA GLN A 378 15.07 -0.21 -1.59
C GLN A 378 14.72 -0.50 -0.13
N VAL A 379 13.73 0.21 0.44
CA VAL A 379 13.30 -0.02 1.82
C VAL A 379 12.69 -1.42 1.99
N VAL A 380 11.82 -1.83 1.07
CA VAL A 380 11.19 -3.16 1.10
C VAL A 380 12.25 -4.25 0.95
N SER A 381 13.14 -4.13 -0.04
CA SER A 381 14.23 -5.09 -0.31
C SER A 381 15.14 -5.26 0.91
N ASN A 382 15.57 -4.16 1.52
CA ASN A 382 16.44 -4.20 2.71
C ASN A 382 15.75 -4.89 3.90
N GLN A 383 14.44 -4.67 4.09
CA GLN A 383 13.71 -5.32 5.17
C GLN A 383 13.45 -6.81 4.91
N LEU A 384 13.28 -7.20 3.65
CA LEU A 384 13.16 -8.62 3.28
C LEU A 384 14.48 -9.37 3.43
N ALA A 385 15.60 -8.73 3.13
CA ALA A 385 16.94 -9.30 3.29
C ALA A 385 17.38 -9.36 4.77
N ALA A 386 16.73 -8.59 5.65
CA ALA A 386 17.07 -8.63 7.08
C ALA A 386 16.62 -9.96 7.70
N PRO A 387 17.46 -10.58 8.57
CA PRO A 387 17.07 -11.79 9.28
C PRO A 387 15.82 -11.55 10.12
N GLU A 388 15.02 -12.60 10.28
CA GLU A 388 13.84 -12.54 11.16
C GLU A 388 14.28 -12.27 12.61
N PRO A 389 13.58 -11.39 13.33
CA PRO A 389 13.89 -11.14 14.73
C PRO A 389 13.62 -12.39 15.54
N GLN A 390 14.60 -12.78 16.35
CA GLN A 390 14.44 -13.87 17.29
C GLN A 390 13.63 -13.38 18.51
N PRO A 391 12.83 -14.27 19.13
CA PRO A 391 12.15 -13.94 20.38
C PRO A 391 13.14 -13.46 21.45
N LEU A 392 12.86 -12.32 22.07
CA LEU A 392 13.67 -11.83 23.18
C LEU A 392 13.56 -12.76 24.39
N ARG A 393 14.69 -13.00 25.04
CA ARG A 393 14.74 -13.73 26.30
C ARG A 393 14.73 -12.73 27.44
N PHE A 394 13.75 -12.87 28.33
CA PHE A 394 13.63 -12.09 29.55
C PHE A 394 14.18 -12.91 30.72
N ASP A 395 14.89 -12.25 31.62
CA ASP A 395 15.34 -12.86 32.89
C ASP A 395 14.15 -13.00 33.88
N ALA A 396 14.46 -13.51 35.10
CA ALA A 396 13.45 -13.69 36.14
C ALA A 396 12.82 -12.37 36.64
N ALA A 397 13.50 -11.24 36.43
CA ALA A 397 12.99 -9.90 36.76
C ALA A 397 12.15 -9.29 35.61
N GLY A 398 12.02 -10.00 34.48
CA GLY A 398 11.30 -9.52 33.30
C GLY A 398 12.14 -8.52 32.48
N VAL A 399 13.47 -8.59 32.55
CA VAL A 399 14.37 -7.69 31.83
C VAL A 399 15.05 -8.43 30.67
N ALA A 400 15.09 -7.82 29.50
CA ALA A 400 15.87 -8.28 28.35
C ALA A 400 16.91 -7.22 27.95
N GLN A 401 18.16 -7.65 27.81
CA GLN A 401 19.24 -6.84 27.25
C GLN A 401 19.10 -6.74 25.74
N LEU A 402 19.42 -5.58 25.18
CA LEU A 402 19.23 -5.27 23.78
C LEU A 402 20.58 -5.15 23.06
N THR A 403 20.83 -6.02 22.09
CA THR A 403 22.06 -6.06 21.29
C THR A 403 21.75 -6.21 19.82
N GLY A 404 22.70 -5.90 18.93
CA GLY A 404 22.52 -6.06 17.48
C GLY A 404 21.90 -4.83 16.79
N TRP A 405 22.10 -3.67 17.36
CA TRP A 405 21.68 -2.39 16.82
C TRP A 405 22.27 -2.11 15.43
N ARG A 406 21.46 -1.57 14.53
CA ARG A 406 21.84 -1.23 13.16
C ARG A 406 21.63 0.24 12.89
N PRO A 407 22.60 0.92 12.24
CA PRO A 407 22.48 2.34 11.90
C PRO A 407 21.54 2.54 10.71
N LEU A 408 20.76 3.62 10.75
CA LEU A 408 19.95 4.08 9.63
C LEU A 408 19.99 5.61 9.50
N LYS A 409 20.48 6.09 8.38
CA LYS A 409 20.34 7.50 7.95
C LYS A 409 19.07 7.64 7.11
N ARG A 410 18.17 8.52 7.51
CA ARG A 410 16.92 8.77 6.79
C ARG A 410 16.98 10.01 5.91
N SER A 411 17.56 11.07 6.41
CA SER A 411 17.76 12.32 5.67
C SER A 411 18.89 13.14 6.31
N GLY A 412 19.45 14.05 5.53
CA GLY A 412 20.53 14.94 5.96
C GLY A 412 21.86 14.24 6.16
N ASP A 413 22.86 15.01 6.62
CA ASP A 413 24.19 14.49 6.88
C ASP A 413 24.35 14.14 8.37
N ALA A 414 24.51 12.85 8.63
CA ALA A 414 24.72 12.31 9.95
C ALA A 414 25.86 11.29 9.97
N VAL A 415 26.62 11.27 11.06
CA VAL A 415 27.58 10.21 11.39
C VAL A 415 26.96 9.32 12.46
N LEU A 416 27.00 8.00 12.25
CA LEU A 416 26.57 6.99 13.22
C LEU A 416 27.72 6.01 13.42
N ASP A 417 28.21 5.92 14.64
CA ASP A 417 29.29 5.03 15.02
C ASP A 417 29.09 4.43 16.41
N LEU A 418 29.74 3.28 16.64
CA LEU A 418 29.90 2.70 17.96
C LEU A 418 31.14 3.31 18.58
N ALA A 419 31.01 4.01 19.71
CA ALA A 419 32.06 4.77 20.32
C ALA A 419 32.22 4.45 21.80
N GLN A 420 33.25 5.01 22.42
CA GLN A 420 33.43 5.07 23.86
C GLN A 420 33.24 6.53 24.31
N SER A 421 32.45 6.74 25.35
CA SER A 421 32.23 8.06 25.94
C SER A 421 32.12 7.92 27.45
N GLU A 422 32.98 8.60 28.20
CA GLU A 422 33.01 8.57 29.67
C GLU A 422 33.02 7.16 30.26
N GLY A 423 33.78 6.23 29.64
CA GLY A 423 33.88 4.85 30.06
C GLY A 423 32.71 3.93 29.68
N ARG A 424 31.74 4.44 28.90
CA ARG A 424 30.56 3.71 28.43
C ARG A 424 30.71 3.36 26.96
N SER A 425 30.28 2.16 26.56
CA SER A 425 30.09 1.79 25.16
C SER A 425 28.79 2.40 24.66
N VAL A 426 28.81 3.22 23.61
CA VAL A 426 27.67 4.03 23.21
C VAL A 426 27.31 3.85 21.73
N LEU A 427 26.03 3.99 21.45
CA LEU A 427 25.49 4.22 20.12
C LEU A 427 25.49 5.74 19.90
N HIS A 428 26.43 6.25 19.11
CA HIS A 428 26.60 7.68 18.85
C HIS A 428 25.90 8.08 17.55
N ILE A 429 25.30 9.28 17.55
CA ILE A 429 24.73 9.93 16.38
C ILE A 429 25.10 11.42 16.41
N LYS A 430 25.72 11.90 15.34
CA LYS A 430 26.09 13.30 15.15
C LYS A 430 25.44 13.87 13.90
N SER A 431 24.77 14.99 14.01
CA SER A 431 24.27 15.80 12.89
C SER A 431 25.32 16.82 12.51
N ALA A 432 25.74 16.84 11.23
CA ALA A 432 26.88 17.61 10.75
C ALA A 432 26.53 18.99 10.13
N GLY A 433 25.24 19.44 10.08
CA GLY A 433 24.99 20.79 9.61
C GLY A 433 23.58 21.15 9.18
N GLU A 434 23.06 20.64 8.07
CA GLU A 434 21.80 21.15 7.48
C GLU A 434 20.51 20.44 7.98
N GLY A 435 20.63 19.73 9.06
CA GLY A 435 19.53 18.93 9.62
C GLY A 435 19.63 17.46 9.22
N ALA A 436 19.52 16.59 10.21
CA ALA A 436 19.57 15.16 9.99
C ALA A 436 18.46 14.43 10.74
N VAL A 437 17.99 13.33 10.14
CA VAL A 437 17.18 12.31 10.79
C VAL A 437 17.93 10.98 10.68
N ALA A 438 18.46 10.52 11.81
CA ALA A 438 19.27 9.31 11.88
C ALA A 438 18.92 8.51 13.14
N SER A 439 19.14 7.21 13.11
CA SER A 439 18.74 6.34 14.22
C SER A 439 19.53 5.04 14.25
N TRP A 440 19.69 4.49 15.46
CA TRP A 440 20.01 3.08 15.69
C TRP A 440 18.72 2.31 15.87
N ARG A 441 18.62 1.15 15.25
CA ARG A 441 17.39 0.34 15.19
C ARG A 441 17.63 -1.11 15.52
N LEU A 442 16.68 -1.70 16.24
CA LEU A 442 16.69 -3.12 16.61
C LEU A 442 15.30 -3.71 16.42
N ARG A 443 15.17 -4.72 15.55
CA ARG A 443 13.93 -5.49 15.43
C ARG A 443 13.90 -6.60 16.45
N VAL A 444 12.78 -6.73 17.16
CA VAL A 444 12.56 -7.72 18.22
C VAL A 444 11.22 -8.41 17.99
N SER A 445 11.14 -9.69 18.38
CA SER A 445 9.88 -10.43 18.49
C SER A 445 9.53 -10.58 19.97
N LEU A 446 8.30 -10.19 20.34
CA LEU A 446 7.88 -10.03 21.72
C LEU A 446 6.71 -10.96 22.06
N PRO A 447 6.62 -11.48 23.29
CA PRO A 447 5.38 -12.04 23.79
C PRO A 447 4.31 -10.93 23.95
N ALA A 448 3.02 -11.31 24.00
CA ALA A 448 1.96 -10.37 24.31
C ALA A 448 2.17 -9.72 25.69
N GLY A 449 1.87 -8.42 25.80
CA GLY A 449 1.93 -7.70 27.07
C GLY A 449 2.42 -6.26 26.95
N GLN A 450 2.56 -5.63 28.12
CA GLN A 450 3.06 -4.27 28.26
C GLN A 450 4.57 -4.25 28.48
N PHE A 451 5.24 -3.32 27.80
CA PHE A 451 6.70 -3.19 27.85
C PHE A 451 7.12 -1.74 28.06
N ARG A 452 8.30 -1.60 28.69
CA ARG A 452 8.99 -0.33 28.85
C ARG A 452 10.39 -0.46 28.24
N PHE A 453 10.64 0.28 27.19
CA PHE A 453 11.93 0.46 26.57
C PHE A 453 12.67 1.58 27.30
N THR A 454 13.81 1.30 27.90
CA THR A 454 14.57 2.26 28.69
C THR A 454 16.05 2.22 28.37
N GLY A 455 16.74 3.34 28.61
CA GLY A 455 18.19 3.46 28.47
C GLY A 455 18.66 4.86 28.75
N ASP A 456 19.93 5.00 29.12
CA ASP A 456 20.55 6.29 29.42
C ASP A 456 21.04 6.96 28.12
N ALA A 457 20.81 8.24 28.02
CA ALA A 457 21.28 9.06 26.89
C ALA A 457 21.85 10.39 27.40
N ARG A 458 22.80 10.91 26.63
CA ARG A 458 23.42 12.23 26.81
C ARG A 458 23.37 13.00 25.49
N ALA A 459 23.23 14.31 25.54
CA ALA A 459 23.20 15.16 24.35
C ALA A 459 24.10 16.40 24.51
N GLU A 460 24.69 16.82 23.40
CA GLU A 460 25.46 18.06 23.34
C GLU A 460 25.07 18.89 22.12
N ARG A 461 24.85 20.19 22.38
CA ARG A 461 24.58 21.21 21.37
C ARG A 461 23.47 20.85 20.39
N LEU A 462 22.41 20.18 20.85
CA LEU A 462 21.29 19.83 20.00
C LEU A 462 20.47 21.06 19.62
N VAL A 463 20.58 21.48 18.36
CA VAL A 463 19.76 22.51 17.75
C VAL A 463 18.61 21.84 17.00
N VAL A 464 17.41 21.97 17.51
CA VAL A 464 16.19 21.38 16.95
C VAL A 464 15.38 22.41 16.16
N ASP A 465 14.57 21.94 15.21
CA ASP A 465 13.55 22.77 14.58
C ASP A 465 12.34 22.89 15.50
N SER A 466 12.04 24.08 15.99
CA SER A 466 10.89 24.33 16.87
C SER A 466 9.53 24.06 16.20
N ASN A 467 9.49 24.08 14.86
CA ASN A 467 8.29 23.81 14.08
C ASN A 467 8.08 22.29 13.81
N ASP A 468 9.10 21.46 14.06
CA ASP A 468 8.95 20.01 13.96
C ASP A 468 8.64 19.39 15.34
N PRO A 469 7.40 18.98 15.60
CA PRO A 469 7.03 18.36 16.88
C PRO A 469 7.74 17.02 17.13
N ALA A 470 8.37 16.44 16.12
CA ALA A 470 9.16 15.21 16.24
C ALA A 470 10.66 15.47 16.46
N ALA A 471 11.13 16.75 16.43
CA ALA A 471 12.53 17.07 16.61
C ALA A 471 13.03 16.81 18.05
N GLY A 472 14.30 16.40 18.17
CA GLY A 472 14.98 16.03 19.41
C GLY A 472 15.70 14.68 19.30
N ALA A 473 16.27 14.23 20.41
CA ALA A 473 16.81 12.88 20.53
C ALA A 473 16.04 12.07 21.57
N GLY A 474 15.91 10.75 21.38
CA GLY A 474 15.18 9.92 22.33
C GLY A 474 14.88 8.50 21.87
N LEU A 475 14.08 7.81 22.69
CA LEU A 475 13.64 6.44 22.46
C LEU A 475 12.20 6.41 21.91
N ARG A 476 11.91 5.50 21.00
CA ARG A 476 10.56 5.22 20.51
C ARG A 476 10.44 3.84 19.88
N ILE A 477 9.22 3.48 19.52
CA ILE A 477 8.92 2.40 18.57
C ILE A 477 8.79 2.99 17.18
N SER A 478 9.20 2.26 16.16
CA SER A 478 9.00 2.65 14.76
C SER A 478 7.52 2.95 14.49
N GLY A 479 7.23 4.12 13.91
CA GLY A 479 5.86 4.63 13.73
C GLY A 479 5.29 5.38 14.93
N GLY A 480 5.91 5.31 16.13
CA GLY A 480 5.51 6.05 17.32
C GLY A 480 6.21 7.41 17.46
N LYS A 481 5.75 8.19 18.44
CA LYS A 481 6.36 9.47 18.82
C LYS A 481 7.55 9.25 19.77
N LEU A 482 8.52 10.17 19.77
CA LEU A 482 9.56 10.23 20.79
C LEU A 482 8.96 10.51 22.17
N ALA A 483 9.36 9.74 23.16
CA ALA A 483 9.08 10.01 24.57
C ALA A 483 10.34 10.58 25.25
N GLY A 484 10.16 11.54 26.17
CA GLY A 484 11.28 12.09 26.95
C GLY A 484 12.38 12.70 26.09
N LYS A 485 12.04 13.65 25.19
CA LYS A 485 12.99 14.23 24.23
C LYS A 485 14.11 14.99 24.88
N LEU A 486 15.35 14.76 24.44
CA LEU A 486 16.50 15.60 24.73
C LEU A 486 16.61 16.72 23.67
N THR A 487 16.92 17.94 24.12
CA THR A 487 17.21 19.12 23.31
C THR A 487 18.32 19.93 24.00
N GLY A 488 19.10 20.69 23.27
CA GLY A 488 20.22 21.46 23.84
C GLY A 488 21.33 20.56 24.39
N ASP A 489 21.84 20.93 25.56
CA ASP A 489 22.79 20.13 26.33
C ASP A 489 22.05 19.36 27.42
N ALA A 490 22.31 18.05 27.51
CA ALA A 490 21.72 17.19 28.52
C ALA A 490 22.77 16.20 29.05
N ALA A 491 22.98 16.17 30.35
CA ALA A 491 23.77 15.15 31.01
C ALA A 491 23.13 13.76 30.87
N TRP A 492 23.85 12.70 31.23
CA TRP A 492 23.29 11.35 31.23
C TRP A 492 21.95 11.30 31.96
N THR A 493 20.93 10.97 31.23
CA THR A 493 19.52 10.93 31.70
C THR A 493 18.87 9.66 31.23
N THR A 494 18.14 8.99 32.10
CA THR A 494 17.38 7.79 31.74
C THR A 494 16.13 8.20 30.96
N LEU A 495 16.00 7.66 29.77
CA LEU A 495 14.83 7.79 28.90
C LEU A 495 13.98 6.53 28.97
N GLU A 496 12.65 6.71 28.88
CA GLU A 496 11.69 5.61 28.90
C GLU A 496 10.60 5.79 27.84
N HIS A 497 10.22 4.68 27.22
CA HIS A 497 9.10 4.61 26.26
C HIS A 497 8.26 3.37 26.51
N SER A 498 7.02 3.55 26.98
CA SER A 498 6.10 2.45 27.23
C SER A 498 5.27 2.13 25.98
N PHE A 499 5.04 0.84 25.73
CA PHE A 499 4.24 0.37 24.60
C PHE A 499 3.68 -1.02 24.88
N GLU A 500 2.74 -1.45 24.01
CA GLU A 500 2.10 -2.76 24.08
C GLU A 500 2.51 -3.64 22.90
N ALA A 501 2.71 -4.94 23.14
CA ALA A 501 2.64 -5.99 22.13
C ALA A 501 1.27 -6.68 22.25
N ALA A 502 0.48 -6.58 21.21
CA ALA A 502 -0.93 -7.00 21.22
C ALA A 502 -1.12 -8.53 21.16
N TYR A 503 -0.11 -9.27 20.69
CA TYR A 503 -0.16 -10.71 20.54
C TYR A 503 1.23 -11.35 20.65
N GLU A 504 1.24 -12.65 20.93
CA GLU A 504 2.47 -13.45 21.04
C GLU A 504 3.27 -13.47 19.73
N GLY A 505 4.54 -13.11 19.78
CA GLY A 505 5.43 -13.05 18.63
C GLY A 505 5.24 -11.80 17.77
N GLU A 506 4.66 -10.73 18.32
CA GLU A 506 4.58 -9.45 17.60
C GLU A 506 5.97 -8.86 17.38
N GLU A 507 6.24 -8.47 16.13
CA GLU A 507 7.49 -7.80 15.80
C GLU A 507 7.40 -6.30 16.06
N LYS A 508 8.34 -5.76 16.80
CA LYS A 508 8.54 -4.32 17.04
C LYS A 508 9.93 -3.90 16.59
N GLU A 509 10.06 -2.66 16.15
CA GLU A 509 11.36 -2.05 15.90
C GLU A 509 11.60 -0.95 16.91
N LEU A 510 12.57 -1.20 17.82
CA LEU A 510 13.06 -0.25 18.81
C LEU A 510 13.98 0.75 18.12
N VAL A 511 13.88 2.03 18.48
CA VAL A 511 14.58 3.13 17.80
C VAL A 511 15.18 4.07 18.82
N CYS A 512 16.50 4.27 18.73
CA CYS A 512 17.23 5.38 19.34
C CYS A 512 17.45 6.44 18.25
N GLU A 513 16.75 7.57 18.29
CA GLU A 513 16.69 8.54 17.17
C GLU A 513 17.30 9.88 17.54
N LEU A 514 17.97 10.49 16.56
CA LEU A 514 18.29 11.90 16.50
C LEU A 514 17.56 12.55 15.34
N ARG A 515 16.84 13.63 15.63
CA ARG A 515 16.27 14.55 14.65
C ARG A 515 16.61 15.98 15.05
N ALA A 516 17.68 16.50 14.49
CA ALA A 516 18.20 17.81 14.86
C ALA A 516 18.90 18.49 13.67
N ARG A 517 18.98 19.82 13.70
CA ARG A 517 19.76 20.60 12.74
C ARG A 517 21.26 20.43 12.98
N GLN A 518 21.68 20.42 14.25
CA GLN A 518 23.06 20.25 14.69
C GLN A 518 23.10 19.53 16.03
N GLY A 519 24.28 19.04 16.40
CA GLY A 519 24.58 18.46 17.70
C GLY A 519 24.71 16.96 17.65
N GLU A 520 24.87 16.36 18.79
CA GLU A 520 25.19 14.92 18.93
C GLU A 520 24.47 14.32 20.14
N VAL A 521 24.20 13.01 20.04
CA VAL A 521 23.59 12.20 21.12
C VAL A 521 24.32 10.89 21.26
N TRP A 522 24.50 10.47 22.49
CA TRP A 522 25.04 9.16 22.88
C TRP A 522 24.00 8.39 23.68
N PHE A 523 23.73 7.15 23.27
CA PHE A 523 22.89 6.21 24.02
C PHE A 523 23.81 5.13 24.60
N ASP A 524 23.81 4.95 25.90
CA ASP A 524 24.60 3.91 26.58
C ASP A 524 24.10 2.51 26.18
N ALA A 525 24.88 1.80 25.39
CA ALA A 525 24.49 0.51 24.82
C ALA A 525 24.21 -0.56 25.88
N GLN A 526 24.84 -0.46 27.07
CA GLN A 526 24.65 -1.41 28.16
C GLN A 526 23.41 -1.10 29.02
N SER A 527 22.96 0.14 29.02
CA SER A 527 21.73 0.57 29.71
C SER A 527 20.46 0.28 28.91
N LEU A 528 20.57 0.13 27.57
CA LEU A 528 19.44 -0.14 26.70
C LEU A 528 18.83 -1.52 26.99
N ARG A 529 17.62 -1.54 27.49
CA ARG A 529 16.90 -2.76 27.90
C ARG A 529 15.40 -2.64 27.69
N LEU A 530 14.76 -3.77 27.60
CA LEU A 530 13.32 -3.90 27.58
C LEU A 530 12.85 -4.55 28.88
N ILE A 531 11.89 -3.93 29.54
CA ILE A 531 11.30 -4.39 30.79
C ILE A 531 9.86 -4.77 30.52
N ARG A 532 9.50 -6.02 30.82
CA ARG A 532 8.11 -6.48 30.75
C ARG A 532 7.38 -6.04 32.03
N ALA A 533 6.26 -5.33 31.87
CA ALA A 533 5.39 -5.02 33.02
C ALA A 533 4.77 -6.32 33.56
N LYS A 534 4.68 -6.41 34.86
CA LYS A 534 4.07 -7.56 35.56
C LYS A 534 2.56 -7.55 35.40
#